data_de4519909d9d8b136e610d48b53ca955
#
_entry.id   de4519909d9d8b136e610d48b53ca955
#
_cell.length_a   1.000
_cell.length_b   1.000
_cell.length_c   1.000
_cell.angle_alpha   90.00
_cell.angle_beta   90.00
_cell.angle_gamma   90.00
#
_symmetry.space_group_name_H-M   'P 1'
#
loop_
_entity.id
_entity.type
_entity.pdbx_description
1 polymer ?
#
loop_
_entity_poly.entity_id
_entity_poly.type
_entity_poly.pdbx_seq_one_letter_code
_entity_poly.pdbx_strand_id
1 'polypeptide(L)'
;MQIAYLIKYFFYLAYNWNIRIAAHIIRREITGEKKYAIHTTGADELKQLDKKGIDIEHATIYMPASYDVLETIFEKTNISSFKHLIDIGSGKGRPLCVAAHFGARKVTGIDFSKEFCEAARTNLQKTQQVFPNLQFRIYNNDAFYFEIPDDVDCIFMFNPFDEIIMSGVIENIEVSLENNPREITIIYINPLQKHLFLDQDYQQVFEQKKLTYLEVIVLTKSPGDGQG
;
A
#
# COMPACT_ATOMS: atom_id res chain seq x y z
N MET A 1 -22.62 5.81 10.11
CA MET A 1 -21.29 6.39 10.38
C MET A 1 -20.60 6.89 9.11
N GLN A 2 -20.68 6.16 7.99
CA GLN A 2 -20.01 6.52 6.73
C GLN A 2 -20.47 7.83 6.06
N ILE A 3 -21.77 8.15 6.06
CA ILE A 3 -22.29 9.34 5.36
C ILE A 3 -21.78 10.64 5.99
N ALA A 4 -21.82 10.77 7.32
CA ALA A 4 -21.32 11.95 8.02
C ALA A 4 -19.81 12.16 7.80
N TYR A 5 -19.04 11.07 7.73
CA TYR A 5 -17.63 11.10 7.41
C TYR A 5 -17.39 11.58 5.96
N LEU A 6 -18.09 10.99 4.99
CA LEU A 6 -17.97 11.38 3.57
C LEU A 6 -18.32 12.86 3.35
N ILE A 7 -19.29 13.40 4.10
CA ILE A 7 -19.64 14.83 4.05
C ILE A 7 -18.48 15.68 4.57
N LYS A 8 -17.91 15.34 5.74
CA LYS A 8 -16.73 16.06 6.28
C LYS A 8 -15.54 15.97 5.35
N TYR A 9 -15.27 14.79 4.81
CA TYR A 9 -14.17 14.55 3.88
C TYR A 9 -14.37 15.33 2.57
N PHE A 10 -15.60 15.39 2.06
CA PHE A 10 -15.92 16.23 0.90
C PHE A 10 -15.60 17.70 1.13
N PHE A 11 -16.02 18.28 2.25
CA PHE A 11 -15.73 19.68 2.56
C PHE A 11 -14.24 19.93 2.78
N TYR A 12 -13.52 19.00 3.42
CA TYR A 12 -12.07 19.07 3.55
C TYR A 12 -11.39 19.11 2.18
N LEU A 13 -11.75 18.18 1.28
CA LEU A 13 -11.20 18.12 -0.08
C LEU A 13 -11.58 19.37 -0.90
N ALA A 14 -12.83 19.83 -0.79
CA ALA A 14 -13.29 21.00 -1.52
C ALA A 14 -12.56 22.29 -1.09
N TYR A 15 -12.26 22.41 0.20
CA TYR A 15 -11.52 23.55 0.75
C TYR A 15 -10.05 23.54 0.30
N ASN A 16 -9.36 22.38 0.35
CA ASN A 16 -7.95 22.27 0.05
C ASN A 16 -7.63 22.23 -1.45
N TRP A 17 -8.58 21.78 -2.29
CA TRP A 17 -8.39 21.69 -3.73
C TRP A 17 -9.49 22.40 -4.50
N ASN A 18 -10.61 21.74 -4.77
CA ASN A 18 -11.84 22.33 -5.33
C ASN A 18 -13.00 21.33 -5.30
N ILE A 19 -14.23 21.83 -5.52
CA ILE A 19 -15.46 21.03 -5.48
C ILE A 19 -15.46 19.90 -6.50
N ARG A 20 -14.90 20.10 -7.70
CA ARG A 20 -14.88 19.08 -8.76
C ARG A 20 -13.98 17.91 -8.39
N ILE A 21 -12.78 18.19 -7.85
CA ILE A 21 -11.86 17.19 -7.37
C ILE A 21 -12.46 16.44 -6.17
N ALA A 22 -13.06 17.16 -5.23
CA ALA A 22 -13.73 16.57 -4.07
C ALA A 22 -14.85 15.61 -4.50
N ALA A 23 -15.72 16.02 -5.40
CA ALA A 23 -16.80 15.19 -5.93
C ALA A 23 -16.27 13.95 -6.65
N HIS A 24 -15.21 14.11 -7.44
CA HIS A 24 -14.56 12.98 -8.13
C HIS A 24 -14.00 11.95 -7.14
N ILE A 25 -13.23 12.40 -6.14
CA ILE A 25 -12.64 11.52 -5.13
C ILE A 25 -13.74 10.78 -4.36
N ILE A 26 -14.74 11.50 -3.82
CA ILE A 26 -15.82 10.87 -3.06
C ILE A 26 -16.62 9.86 -3.91
N ARG A 27 -16.89 10.18 -5.17
CA ARG A 27 -17.55 9.23 -6.07
C ARG A 27 -16.71 7.96 -6.26
N ARG A 28 -15.38 8.10 -6.44
CA ARG A 28 -14.47 6.97 -6.58
C ARG A 28 -14.39 6.12 -5.32
N GLU A 29 -14.35 6.75 -4.15
CA GLU A 29 -14.41 6.05 -2.86
C GLU A 29 -15.69 5.20 -2.74
N ILE A 30 -16.87 5.80 -2.97
CA ILE A 30 -18.16 5.10 -2.86
C ILE A 30 -18.26 3.96 -3.90
N THR A 31 -17.89 4.22 -5.14
CA THR A 31 -17.99 3.22 -6.21
C THR A 31 -16.97 2.09 -6.03
N GLY A 32 -15.76 2.41 -5.56
CA GLY A 32 -14.72 1.42 -5.29
C GLY A 32 -15.07 0.52 -4.11
N GLU A 33 -15.49 1.08 -2.98
CA GLU A 33 -15.92 0.27 -1.84
C GLU A 33 -17.08 -0.67 -2.19
N LYS A 34 -18.02 -0.19 -2.98
CA LYS A 34 -19.12 -1.03 -3.49
C LYS A 34 -18.64 -2.11 -4.45
N LYS A 35 -17.74 -1.76 -5.40
CA LYS A 35 -17.19 -2.69 -6.40
C LYS A 35 -16.45 -3.85 -5.74
N TYR A 36 -15.63 -3.54 -4.74
CA TYR A 36 -14.78 -4.51 -4.05
C TYR A 36 -15.39 -5.09 -2.76
N ALA A 37 -16.57 -4.63 -2.36
CA ALA A 37 -17.29 -5.03 -1.13
C ALA A 37 -16.45 -4.89 0.15
N ILE A 38 -15.60 -3.86 0.23
CA ILE A 38 -14.69 -3.59 1.34
C ILE A 38 -14.99 -2.25 1.99
N HIS A 39 -14.47 -2.04 3.21
CA HIS A 39 -14.61 -0.80 3.96
C HIS A 39 -13.24 -0.28 4.40
N THR A 40 -12.67 0.61 3.61
CA THR A 40 -11.31 1.12 3.79
C THR A 40 -11.25 2.64 3.92
N THR A 41 -12.36 3.34 3.68
CA THR A 41 -12.44 4.79 3.80
C THR A 41 -12.30 5.24 5.25
N GLY A 42 -11.55 6.31 5.50
CA GLY A 42 -11.39 6.94 6.82
C GLY A 42 -9.96 7.43 7.05
N ALA A 43 -9.78 8.76 7.19
CA ALA A 43 -8.49 9.40 7.50
C ALA A 43 -8.33 9.78 8.99
N ASP A 44 -9.40 9.74 9.78
CA ASP A 44 -9.43 10.36 11.12
C ASP A 44 -8.82 9.51 12.25
N GLU A 45 -8.40 8.29 11.97
CA GLU A 45 -8.06 7.34 13.04
C GLU A 45 -6.66 7.57 13.65
N LEU A 46 -5.74 8.22 12.94
CA LEU A 46 -4.41 8.55 13.49
C LEU A 46 -4.47 9.51 14.68
N LYS A 47 -5.38 10.50 14.67
CA LYS A 47 -5.60 11.37 15.83
C LYS A 47 -6.15 10.62 17.05
N GLN A 48 -6.82 9.48 16.83
CA GLN A 48 -7.26 8.61 17.90
C GLN A 48 -6.13 7.70 18.40
N LEU A 49 -5.20 7.31 17.53
CA LEU A 49 -4.02 6.53 17.89
C LEU A 49 -3.05 7.34 18.76
N ASP A 50 -2.80 8.61 18.40
CA ASP A 50 -2.03 9.55 19.21
C ASP A 50 -2.62 9.69 20.63
N LYS A 51 -3.94 9.82 20.75
CA LYS A 51 -4.65 9.84 22.05
C LYS A 51 -4.54 8.53 22.84
N LYS A 52 -4.25 7.41 22.18
CA LYS A 52 -4.03 6.09 22.80
C LYS A 52 -2.55 5.85 23.16
N GLY A 53 -1.66 6.85 22.97
CA GLY A 53 -0.23 6.75 23.30
C GLY A 53 0.58 5.90 22.33
N ILE A 54 0.10 5.70 21.13
CA ILE A 54 0.85 5.02 20.06
C ILE A 54 1.77 6.07 19.42
N ASP A 55 3.06 5.78 19.37
CA ASP A 55 4.04 6.63 18.69
C ASP A 55 3.74 6.69 17.19
N ILE A 56 3.35 7.87 16.72
CA ILE A 56 3.04 8.15 15.31
C ILE A 56 4.02 9.17 14.71
N GLU A 57 5.11 9.49 15.43
CA GLU A 57 6.06 10.55 15.03
C GLU A 57 6.67 10.27 13.64
N HIS A 58 6.86 9.00 13.32
CA HIS A 58 7.43 8.54 12.05
C HIS A 58 6.40 8.01 11.05
N ALA A 59 5.11 8.02 11.38
CA ALA A 59 4.05 7.53 10.50
C ALA A 59 3.33 8.68 9.75
N THR A 60 3.07 8.45 8.46
CA THR A 60 2.29 9.38 7.65
C THR A 60 0.79 9.24 7.96
N ILE A 61 0.01 10.32 7.78
CA ILE A 61 -1.46 10.27 7.92
C ILE A 61 -2.02 9.15 7.06
N TYR A 62 -2.84 8.27 7.66
CA TYR A 62 -3.55 7.23 6.91
C TYR A 62 -4.40 7.87 5.81
N MET A 63 -4.03 7.61 4.58
CA MET A 63 -4.79 7.95 3.39
C MET A 63 -4.73 6.75 2.43
N PRO A 64 -5.85 6.08 2.19
CA PRO A 64 -5.83 4.91 1.31
C PRO A 64 -5.54 5.34 -0.13
N ALA A 65 -4.76 4.54 -0.86
CA ALA A 65 -4.51 4.74 -2.28
C ALA A 65 -5.83 4.74 -3.06
N SER A 66 -5.98 5.64 -4.04
CA SER A 66 -7.22 5.73 -4.82
C SER A 66 -7.44 4.48 -5.68
N TYR A 67 -8.70 4.05 -5.81
CA TYR A 67 -9.04 2.82 -6.53
C TYR A 67 -8.58 2.83 -7.99
N ASP A 68 -8.73 3.95 -8.68
CA ASP A 68 -8.35 4.09 -10.09
C ASP A 68 -6.83 4.06 -10.31
N VAL A 69 -6.04 4.46 -9.32
CA VAL A 69 -4.58 4.31 -9.36
C VAL A 69 -4.21 2.85 -9.15
N LEU A 70 -4.81 2.19 -8.15
CA LEU A 70 -4.59 0.76 -7.90
C LEU A 70 -4.97 -0.09 -9.11
N GLU A 71 -6.15 0.14 -9.69
CA GLU A 71 -6.62 -0.56 -10.89
C GLU A 71 -5.62 -0.40 -12.04
N THR A 72 -5.20 0.85 -12.32
CA THR A 72 -4.27 1.15 -13.40
C THR A 72 -2.90 0.49 -13.19
N ILE A 73 -2.33 0.58 -11.98
CA ILE A 73 -0.98 0.06 -11.75
C ILE A 73 -0.95 -1.47 -11.69
N PHE A 74 -1.98 -2.11 -11.11
CA PHE A 74 -2.07 -3.56 -11.04
C PHE A 74 -2.30 -4.20 -12.42
N GLU A 75 -3.03 -3.52 -13.31
CA GLU A 75 -3.15 -3.94 -14.70
C GLU A 75 -1.82 -3.80 -15.44
N LYS A 76 -1.15 -2.64 -15.32
CA LYS A 76 0.13 -2.37 -15.99
C LYS A 76 1.27 -3.28 -15.54
N THR A 77 1.35 -3.59 -14.26
CA THR A 77 2.37 -4.48 -13.70
C THR A 77 2.02 -5.96 -13.84
N ASN A 78 0.82 -6.29 -14.38
CA ASN A 78 0.31 -7.65 -14.42
C ASN A 78 0.40 -8.34 -13.05
N ILE A 79 -0.26 -7.75 -12.04
CA ILE A 79 -0.15 -8.17 -10.63
C ILE A 79 -0.37 -9.67 -10.41
N SER A 80 -1.11 -10.33 -11.32
CA SER A 80 -1.36 -11.78 -11.28
C SER A 80 -0.14 -12.65 -11.56
N SER A 81 0.92 -12.09 -12.13
CA SER A 81 2.18 -12.80 -12.44
C SER A 81 3.07 -12.99 -11.20
N PHE A 82 2.89 -12.17 -10.19
CA PHE A 82 3.67 -12.27 -8.95
C PHE A 82 3.22 -13.43 -8.07
N LYS A 83 4.19 -14.08 -7.43
CA LYS A 83 3.96 -15.21 -6.53
C LYS A 83 3.43 -14.75 -5.18
N HIS A 84 3.99 -13.66 -4.65
CA HIS A 84 3.66 -13.15 -3.34
C HIS A 84 3.79 -11.62 -3.29
N LEU A 85 2.64 -10.94 -3.17
CA LEU A 85 2.56 -9.51 -2.96
C LEU A 85 2.57 -9.18 -1.46
N ILE A 86 3.42 -8.25 -1.04
CA ILE A 86 3.38 -7.66 0.29
C ILE A 86 3.03 -6.17 0.23
N ASP A 87 2.19 -5.68 1.13
CA ASP A 87 1.83 -4.28 1.30
C ASP A 87 2.37 -3.77 2.64
N ILE A 88 3.35 -2.87 2.59
CA ILE A 88 4.02 -2.32 3.77
C ILE A 88 3.38 -0.99 4.14
N GLY A 89 2.77 -0.94 5.34
CA GLY A 89 1.84 0.10 5.73
C GLY A 89 0.45 -0.16 5.15
N SER A 90 -0.04 -1.40 5.29
CA SER A 90 -1.21 -1.89 4.57
C SER A 90 -2.55 -1.25 5.02
N GLY A 91 -2.56 -0.53 6.13
CA GLY A 91 -3.77 0.08 6.66
C GLY A 91 -4.90 -0.94 6.77
N LYS A 92 -6.05 -0.61 6.18
CA LYS A 92 -7.24 -1.48 6.15
C LYS A 92 -7.23 -2.50 5.00
N GLY A 93 -6.10 -2.70 4.32
CA GLY A 93 -5.87 -3.74 3.31
C GLY A 93 -6.48 -3.47 1.94
N ARG A 94 -6.75 -2.21 1.57
CA ARG A 94 -7.33 -1.87 0.26
C ARG A 94 -6.49 -2.39 -0.92
N PRO A 95 -5.17 -2.13 -0.98
CA PRO A 95 -4.36 -2.62 -2.09
C PRO A 95 -4.40 -4.15 -2.23
N LEU A 96 -4.36 -4.87 -1.11
CA LEU A 96 -4.39 -6.33 -1.10
C LEU A 96 -5.72 -6.90 -1.62
N CYS A 97 -6.86 -6.31 -1.19
CA CYS A 97 -8.16 -6.70 -1.67
C CYS A 97 -8.32 -6.42 -3.16
N VAL A 98 -7.91 -5.24 -3.63
CA VAL A 98 -7.95 -4.89 -5.05
C VAL A 98 -7.03 -5.80 -5.86
N ALA A 99 -5.80 -6.07 -5.40
CA ALA A 99 -4.87 -6.99 -6.07
C ALA A 99 -5.45 -8.40 -6.25
N ALA A 100 -6.21 -8.91 -5.27
CA ALA A 100 -6.89 -10.19 -5.40
C ALA A 100 -7.91 -10.20 -6.55
N HIS A 101 -8.65 -9.11 -6.78
CA HIS A 101 -9.55 -8.96 -7.93
C HIS A 101 -8.79 -8.88 -9.27
N PHE A 102 -7.51 -8.50 -9.26
CA PHE A 102 -6.62 -8.54 -10.42
C PHE A 102 -5.80 -9.83 -10.51
N GLY A 103 -6.12 -10.86 -9.71
CA GLY A 103 -5.57 -12.20 -9.81
C GLY A 103 -4.40 -12.52 -8.89
N ALA A 104 -4.02 -11.63 -7.96
CA ALA A 104 -3.05 -11.96 -6.92
C ALA A 104 -3.58 -13.11 -6.05
N ARG A 105 -2.75 -14.13 -5.82
CA ARG A 105 -3.16 -15.36 -5.10
C ARG A 105 -2.61 -15.45 -3.69
N LYS A 106 -1.51 -14.78 -3.41
CA LYS A 106 -0.87 -14.72 -2.09
C LYS A 106 -0.54 -13.28 -1.75
N VAL A 107 -1.10 -12.79 -0.66
CA VAL A 107 -0.92 -11.40 -0.24
C VAL A 107 -0.61 -11.33 1.27
N THR A 108 0.26 -10.41 1.63
CA THR A 108 0.61 -10.13 3.03
C THR A 108 0.50 -8.64 3.28
N GLY A 109 -0.06 -8.25 4.42
CA GLY A 109 -0.08 -6.86 4.87
C GLY A 109 0.65 -6.71 6.21
N ILE A 110 1.34 -5.59 6.37
CA ILE A 110 2.00 -5.22 7.61
C ILE A 110 1.53 -3.82 7.98
N ASP A 111 1.09 -3.66 9.23
CA ASP A 111 0.74 -2.36 9.77
C ASP A 111 0.95 -2.37 11.30
N PHE A 112 1.41 -1.24 11.84
CA PHE A 112 1.64 -1.10 13.28
C PHE A 112 0.33 -0.93 14.06
N SER A 113 -0.76 -0.47 13.40
CA SER A 113 -2.07 -0.29 14.02
C SER A 113 -2.83 -1.61 14.10
N LYS A 114 -3.05 -2.08 15.32
CA LYS A 114 -3.88 -3.27 15.57
C LYS A 114 -5.29 -3.12 14.97
N GLU A 115 -5.88 -1.93 15.10
CA GLU A 115 -7.23 -1.63 14.61
C GLU A 115 -7.31 -1.71 13.08
N PHE A 116 -6.29 -1.19 12.37
CA PHE A 116 -6.20 -1.32 10.92
C PHE A 116 -6.00 -2.78 10.49
N CYS A 117 -5.15 -3.52 11.18
CA CYS A 117 -4.96 -4.94 10.92
C CYS A 117 -6.25 -5.76 11.10
N GLU A 118 -7.07 -5.47 12.10
CA GLU A 118 -8.37 -6.13 12.30
C GLU A 118 -9.35 -5.79 11.16
N ALA A 119 -9.38 -4.52 10.73
CA ALA A 119 -10.17 -4.10 9.57
C ALA A 119 -9.68 -4.77 8.27
N ALA A 120 -8.36 -4.84 8.05
CA ALA A 120 -7.75 -5.51 6.91
C ALA A 120 -8.12 -7.00 6.85
N ARG A 121 -8.03 -7.70 7.98
CA ARG A 121 -8.45 -9.13 8.07
C ARG A 121 -9.91 -9.29 7.69
N THR A 122 -10.79 -8.42 8.20
CA THR A 122 -12.22 -8.45 7.89
C THR A 122 -12.48 -8.25 6.40
N ASN A 123 -11.80 -7.28 5.76
CA ASN A 123 -11.92 -7.02 4.34
C ASN A 123 -11.40 -8.19 3.50
N LEU A 124 -10.23 -8.75 3.85
CA LEU A 124 -9.64 -9.88 3.14
C LEU A 124 -10.44 -11.18 3.32
N GLN A 125 -11.05 -11.41 4.46
CA GLN A 125 -11.98 -12.54 4.65
C GLN A 125 -13.18 -12.46 3.69
N LYS A 126 -13.76 -11.27 3.49
CA LYS A 126 -14.82 -11.06 2.50
C LYS A 126 -14.31 -11.28 1.08
N THR A 127 -13.12 -10.75 0.77
CA THR A 127 -12.48 -10.95 -0.54
C THR A 127 -12.21 -12.44 -0.80
N GLN A 128 -11.76 -13.20 0.21
CA GLN A 128 -11.51 -14.64 0.11
C GLN A 128 -12.79 -15.44 -0.15
N GLN A 129 -13.95 -14.97 0.31
CA GLN A 129 -15.24 -15.61 -0.05
C GLN A 129 -15.51 -15.56 -1.56
N VAL A 130 -15.04 -14.50 -2.23
CA VAL A 130 -15.15 -14.35 -3.70
C VAL A 130 -14.03 -15.11 -4.41
N PHE A 131 -12.83 -15.14 -3.82
CA PHE A 131 -11.64 -15.81 -4.36
C PHE A 131 -11.13 -16.89 -3.38
N PRO A 132 -11.71 -18.09 -3.34
CA PRO A 132 -11.41 -19.11 -2.33
C PRO A 132 -9.94 -19.57 -2.29
N ASN A 133 -9.21 -19.39 -3.39
CA ASN A 133 -7.78 -19.74 -3.50
C ASN A 133 -6.85 -18.60 -3.02
N LEU A 134 -7.40 -17.47 -2.58
CA LEU A 134 -6.61 -16.38 -2.02
C LEU A 134 -6.00 -16.79 -0.69
N GLN A 135 -4.69 -16.73 -0.59
CA GLN A 135 -3.96 -16.86 0.66
C GLN A 135 -3.60 -15.47 1.17
N PHE A 136 -3.94 -15.16 2.42
CA PHE A 136 -3.57 -13.88 2.99
C PHE A 136 -3.06 -13.99 4.43
N ARG A 137 -2.18 -13.06 4.79
CA ARG A 137 -1.71 -12.84 6.17
C ARG A 137 -1.66 -11.36 6.48
N ILE A 138 -2.03 -10.99 7.70
CA ILE A 138 -1.92 -9.61 8.20
C ILE A 138 -1.16 -9.64 9.51
N TYR A 139 -0.04 -8.94 9.53
CA TYR A 139 0.82 -8.80 10.69
C TYR A 139 0.62 -7.43 11.33
N ASN A 140 0.36 -7.41 12.63
CA ASN A 140 0.45 -6.21 13.43
C ASN A 140 1.90 -6.11 13.93
N ASN A 141 2.72 -5.41 13.17
CA ASN A 141 4.15 -5.28 13.44
C ASN A 141 4.66 -3.93 12.93
N ASP A 142 5.80 -3.52 13.48
CA ASP A 142 6.57 -2.41 12.94
C ASP A 142 7.32 -2.87 11.69
N ALA A 143 7.18 -2.09 10.61
CA ALA A 143 7.82 -2.38 9.34
C ALA A 143 9.35 -2.37 9.41
N PHE A 144 9.93 -1.55 10.32
CA PHE A 144 11.37 -1.46 10.53
C PHE A 144 11.99 -2.79 10.97
N TYR A 145 11.26 -3.60 11.76
CA TYR A 145 11.72 -4.88 12.29
C TYR A 145 11.11 -6.09 11.60
N PHE A 146 10.38 -5.88 10.51
CA PHE A 146 9.68 -6.97 9.85
C PHE A 146 10.59 -7.67 8.83
N GLU A 147 10.86 -8.95 9.07
CA GLU A 147 11.58 -9.81 8.13
C GLU A 147 10.73 -10.08 6.89
N ILE A 148 11.24 -9.69 5.72
CA ILE A 148 10.55 -9.91 4.44
C ILE A 148 10.66 -11.39 4.07
N PRO A 149 9.54 -12.12 3.86
CA PRO A 149 9.58 -13.53 3.46
C PRO A 149 10.33 -13.74 2.13
N ASP A 150 11.13 -14.80 2.07
CA ASP A 150 12.02 -15.08 0.93
C ASP A 150 11.30 -15.40 -0.39
N ASP A 151 9.98 -15.59 -0.36
CA ASP A 151 9.15 -15.83 -1.55
C ASP A 151 8.39 -14.59 -2.04
N VAL A 152 8.60 -13.43 -1.42
CA VAL A 152 8.03 -12.15 -1.85
C VAL A 152 8.77 -11.67 -3.10
N ASP A 153 8.03 -11.44 -4.18
CA ASP A 153 8.55 -10.90 -5.44
C ASP A 153 7.89 -9.58 -5.88
N CYS A 154 6.88 -9.12 -5.13
CA CYS A 154 6.28 -7.82 -5.31
C CYS A 154 6.02 -7.12 -3.96
N ILE A 155 6.47 -5.87 -3.85
CA ILE A 155 6.21 -5.02 -2.68
C ILE A 155 5.42 -3.80 -3.13
N PHE A 156 4.32 -3.53 -2.43
CA PHE A 156 3.53 -2.33 -2.60
C PHE A 156 3.71 -1.41 -1.40
N MET A 157 3.83 -0.10 -1.67
CA MET A 157 3.92 0.93 -0.64
C MET A 157 3.23 2.22 -1.10
N PHE A 158 2.53 2.89 -0.19
CA PHE A 158 1.99 4.22 -0.41
C PHE A 158 2.57 5.21 0.61
N ASN A 159 3.78 5.73 0.34
CA ASN A 159 4.49 6.70 1.18
C ASN A 159 4.26 6.48 2.69
N PRO A 160 4.56 5.30 3.21
CA PRO A 160 4.12 4.94 4.56
C PRO A 160 5.01 5.53 5.65
N PHE A 161 6.26 5.94 5.34
CA PHE A 161 7.29 6.20 6.34
C PHE A 161 8.21 7.37 5.97
N ASP A 162 8.92 7.88 7.00
CA ASP A 162 10.07 8.75 6.81
C ASP A 162 11.32 7.97 6.32
N GLU A 163 12.43 8.69 6.17
CA GLU A 163 13.68 8.15 5.65
C GLU A 163 14.29 7.08 6.57
N ILE A 164 14.15 7.23 7.90
CA ILE A 164 14.73 6.30 8.88
C ILE A 164 14.05 4.93 8.77
N ILE A 165 12.73 4.93 8.83
CA ILE A 165 11.95 3.68 8.73
C ILE A 165 12.10 3.06 7.35
N MET A 166 12.13 3.88 6.29
CA MET A 166 12.30 3.38 4.93
C MET A 166 13.66 2.71 4.73
N SER A 167 14.73 3.26 5.31
CA SER A 167 16.07 2.63 5.25
C SER A 167 16.08 1.25 5.89
N GLY A 168 15.44 1.08 7.05
CA GLY A 168 15.32 -0.24 7.70
C GLY A 168 14.47 -1.23 6.88
N VAL A 169 13.40 -0.75 6.24
CA VAL A 169 12.59 -1.58 5.33
C VAL A 169 13.43 -2.06 4.14
N ILE A 170 14.22 -1.17 3.54
CA ILE A 170 15.11 -1.53 2.43
C ILE A 170 16.16 -2.55 2.88
N GLU A 171 16.78 -2.36 4.05
CA GLU A 171 17.73 -3.33 4.62
C GLU A 171 17.09 -4.70 4.78
N ASN A 172 15.87 -4.79 5.30
CA ASN A 172 15.15 -6.07 5.43
C ASN A 172 14.84 -6.71 4.05
N ILE A 173 14.58 -5.90 3.03
CA ILE A 173 14.40 -6.39 1.65
C ILE A 173 15.73 -6.96 1.13
N GLU A 174 16.85 -6.25 1.30
CA GLU A 174 18.16 -6.71 0.87
C GLU A 174 18.56 -8.02 1.56
N VAL A 175 18.36 -8.14 2.87
CA VAL A 175 18.61 -9.39 3.62
C VAL A 175 17.77 -10.54 3.04
N SER A 176 16.51 -10.31 2.69
CA SER A 176 15.67 -11.33 2.06
C SER A 176 16.15 -11.70 0.64
N LEU A 177 16.72 -10.74 -0.12
CA LEU A 177 17.31 -11.01 -1.43
C LEU A 177 18.65 -11.75 -1.35
N GLU A 178 19.44 -11.49 -0.31
CA GLU A 178 20.67 -12.25 -0.02
C GLU A 178 20.36 -13.71 0.33
N ASN A 179 19.33 -13.95 1.16
CA ASN A 179 18.90 -15.30 1.55
C ASN A 179 18.34 -16.10 0.37
N ASN A 180 17.58 -15.44 -0.50
CA ASN A 180 16.99 -16.06 -1.69
C ASN A 180 17.03 -15.10 -2.88
N PRO A 181 18.11 -15.14 -3.70
CA PRO A 181 18.27 -14.27 -4.86
C PRO A 181 17.14 -14.45 -5.87
N ARG A 182 16.40 -13.35 -6.15
CA ARG A 182 15.27 -13.31 -7.05
C ARG A 182 15.05 -11.90 -7.59
N GLU A 183 14.34 -11.79 -8.69
CA GLU A 183 13.83 -10.49 -9.12
C GLU A 183 12.76 -10.01 -8.14
N ILE A 184 12.83 -8.74 -7.78
CA ILE A 184 11.83 -8.09 -6.94
C ILE A 184 11.32 -6.82 -7.61
N THR A 185 10.01 -6.59 -7.51
CA THR A 185 9.33 -5.40 -8.02
C THR A 185 8.77 -4.59 -6.86
N ILE A 186 9.06 -3.29 -6.85
CA ILE A 186 8.52 -2.34 -5.87
C ILE A 186 7.53 -1.43 -6.60
N ILE A 187 6.27 -1.46 -6.20
CA ILE A 187 5.23 -0.50 -6.62
C ILE A 187 5.13 0.57 -5.54
N TYR A 188 5.62 1.77 -5.83
CA TYR A 188 5.71 2.84 -4.84
C TYR A 188 4.87 4.04 -5.27
N ILE A 189 3.81 4.32 -4.52
CA ILE A 189 2.93 5.48 -4.71
C ILE A 189 3.40 6.61 -3.81
N ASN A 190 3.44 7.82 -4.36
CA ASN A 190 3.96 9.03 -3.71
C ASN A 190 5.36 8.81 -3.14
N PRO A 191 6.37 8.54 -4.00
CA PRO A 191 7.64 7.95 -3.63
C PRO A 191 8.64 9.00 -3.12
N LEU A 192 8.40 9.58 -1.94
CA LEU A 192 9.23 10.63 -1.36
C LEU A 192 10.67 10.15 -1.10
N GLN A 193 10.84 8.88 -0.77
CA GLN A 193 12.15 8.28 -0.43
C GLN A 193 12.69 7.39 -1.56
N LYS A 194 12.33 7.66 -2.83
CA LYS A 194 12.76 6.84 -3.97
C LYS A 194 14.28 6.78 -4.14
N HIS A 195 14.99 7.83 -3.72
CA HIS A 195 16.44 7.90 -3.83
C HIS A 195 17.13 6.77 -3.06
N LEU A 196 16.59 6.35 -1.90
CA LEU A 196 17.15 5.26 -1.10
C LEU A 196 17.15 3.92 -1.86
N PHE A 197 16.16 3.68 -2.70
CA PHE A 197 16.13 2.49 -3.56
C PHE A 197 17.13 2.62 -4.72
N LEU A 198 17.21 3.80 -5.35
CA LEU A 198 18.14 4.04 -6.46
C LEU A 198 19.59 3.91 -6.00
N ASP A 199 19.91 4.32 -4.77
CA ASP A 199 21.23 4.16 -4.16
C ASP A 199 21.60 2.68 -3.86
N GLN A 200 20.62 1.78 -3.91
CA GLN A 200 20.76 0.33 -3.77
C GLN A 200 20.57 -0.42 -5.10
N ASP A 201 20.89 0.23 -6.23
CA ASP A 201 20.86 -0.34 -7.58
C ASP A 201 19.48 -0.79 -8.09
N TYR A 202 18.37 -0.31 -7.48
CA TYR A 202 17.05 -0.51 -8.06
C TYR A 202 16.87 0.34 -9.31
N GLN A 203 16.31 -0.24 -10.36
CA GLN A 203 16.07 0.42 -11.63
C GLN A 203 14.62 0.88 -11.72
N GLN A 204 14.39 2.16 -12.03
CA GLN A 204 13.06 2.68 -12.28
C GLN A 204 12.60 2.29 -13.69
N VAL A 205 11.62 1.38 -13.77
CA VAL A 205 11.10 0.85 -15.05
C VAL A 205 9.80 1.51 -15.49
N PHE A 206 9.12 2.20 -14.59
CA PHE A 206 7.87 2.90 -14.89
C PHE A 206 7.68 4.13 -14.00
N GLU A 207 7.07 5.18 -14.57
CA GLU A 207 6.62 6.37 -13.86
C GLU A 207 5.29 6.84 -14.44
N GLN A 208 4.37 7.23 -13.56
CA GLN A 208 3.13 7.90 -13.93
C GLN A 208 2.80 8.99 -12.94
N LYS A 209 2.53 10.20 -13.44
CA LYS A 209 2.00 11.30 -12.65
C LYS A 209 0.53 11.51 -12.96
N LYS A 210 -0.29 11.62 -11.93
CA LYS A 210 -1.73 11.87 -12.04
C LYS A 210 -2.11 13.09 -11.21
N LEU A 211 -2.83 14.04 -11.83
CA LEU A 211 -3.35 15.23 -11.17
C LEU A 211 -2.27 16.07 -10.45
N THR A 212 -1.05 16.14 -10.95
CA THR A 212 0.08 16.93 -10.43
C THR A 212 0.60 16.59 -9.03
N TYR A 213 -0.12 15.80 -8.24
CA TYR A 213 0.24 15.49 -6.84
C TYR A 213 0.36 13.99 -6.52
N LEU A 214 -0.03 13.11 -7.44
CA LEU A 214 0.07 11.67 -7.25
C LEU A 214 1.05 11.09 -8.25
N GLU A 215 2.19 10.67 -7.75
CA GLU A 215 3.22 9.97 -8.52
C GLU A 215 3.20 8.49 -8.18
N VAL A 216 3.33 7.65 -9.18
CA VAL A 216 3.50 6.20 -9.03
C VAL A 216 4.75 5.81 -9.79
N ILE A 217 5.65 5.13 -9.14
CA ILE A 217 6.82 4.52 -9.79
C ILE A 217 6.80 3.01 -9.61
N VAL A 218 7.44 2.32 -10.52
CA VAL A 218 7.78 0.90 -10.37
C VAL A 218 9.29 0.78 -10.47
N LEU A 219 9.87 0.15 -9.46
CA LEU A 219 11.29 -0.14 -9.39
C LEU A 219 11.47 -1.67 -9.45
N THR A 220 12.55 -2.10 -10.06
CA THR A 220 12.93 -3.53 -10.10
C THR A 220 14.38 -3.69 -9.72
N LYS A 221 14.70 -4.84 -9.12
CA LYS A 221 16.08 -5.27 -8.90
C LYS A 221 16.18 -6.75 -9.27
N SER A 222 17.15 -7.08 -10.14
CA SER A 222 17.39 -8.45 -10.58
C SER A 222 18.57 -9.06 -9.81
N PRO A 223 18.60 -10.41 -9.63
CA PRO A 223 19.77 -11.07 -9.05
C PRO A 223 21.02 -10.77 -9.89
N GLY A 224 22.03 -10.19 -9.29
CA GLY A 224 23.31 -9.91 -9.95
C GLY A 224 23.55 -8.47 -10.40
N ASP A 225 22.60 -7.56 -10.27
CA ASP A 225 22.78 -6.15 -10.64
C ASP A 225 23.72 -5.37 -9.68
N GLY A 226 24.17 -5.99 -8.59
CA GLY A 226 25.05 -5.39 -7.56
C GLY A 226 26.49 -5.90 -7.54
N GLN A 227 26.99 -6.59 -8.56
CA GLN A 227 28.38 -7.01 -8.68
C GLN A 227 29.05 -6.35 -9.89
N GLY A 228 29.32 -5.06 -9.76
CA GLY A 228 30.12 -4.30 -10.73
C GLY A 228 31.06 -3.35 -10.02
#